data_418e72bdc10ce939c63648a65d36dbe1
#
_entry.id   418e72bdc10ce939c63648a65d36dbe1
#
_cell.length_a   1.000
_cell.length_b   1.000
_cell.length_c   1.000
_cell.angle_alpha   90.00
_cell.angle_beta   90.00
_cell.angle_gamma   90.00
#
_symmetry.space_group_name_H-M   'P 1'
#
loop_
_entity.id
_entity.type
_entity.pdbx_description
1 polymer ?
#
loop_
_entity_poly.entity_id
_entity_poly.type
_entity_poly.pdbx_seq_one_letter_code
_entity_poly.pdbx_strand_id
1 'polypeptide(L)'
;MSSDLVDDVRRIFDDLDEVAERVQTARFAVPLRPMGVTADAVDRERGRVLADGVAGLAKVRAGRDDVDEAERLGLRAIVQQEGRPAIVVRDGDFGDPPALWSHLDGRRERIREVIARAGRVEVDGHPDHGWVGTASLVAPATLMTNRHVAATFCRRGRRRSWTFRPGMTSRIDFLREQDSTDALQFEITEAIGVHEDHDLALLRI
;
A
#
# COMPACT_ATOMS: atom_id res chain seq x y z
N MET A 1 18.09 13.60 -8.20
CA MET A 1 17.08 12.63 -7.70
C MET A 1 17.69 11.30 -7.21
N SER A 2 19.01 11.22 -7.02
CA SER A 2 19.73 9.98 -6.69
C SER A 2 20.04 9.79 -5.19
N SER A 3 20.03 10.84 -4.39
CA SER A 3 20.34 10.79 -2.95
C SER A 3 19.18 10.28 -2.08
N ASP A 4 17.96 10.44 -2.54
CA ASP A 4 16.74 10.25 -1.73
C ASP A 4 16.58 8.79 -1.21
N LEU A 5 16.79 7.77 -2.07
CA LEU A 5 16.64 6.37 -1.66
C LEU A 5 17.74 5.89 -0.72
N VAL A 6 19.01 6.30 -0.97
CA VAL A 6 20.14 5.94 -0.11
C VAL A 6 20.01 6.58 1.27
N ASP A 7 19.56 7.84 1.29
CA ASP A 7 19.28 8.57 2.53
C ASP A 7 18.08 7.96 3.28
N ASP A 8 17.07 7.51 2.56
CA ASP A 8 15.94 6.78 3.15
C ASP A 8 16.39 5.45 3.78
N VAL A 9 17.25 4.68 3.11
CA VAL A 9 17.80 3.42 3.65
C VAL A 9 18.56 3.68 4.94
N ARG A 10 19.45 4.69 4.96
CA ARG A 10 20.22 5.08 6.16
C ARG A 10 19.35 5.56 7.31
N ARG A 11 18.22 6.21 6.99
CA ARG A 11 17.27 6.72 7.99
C ARG A 11 16.36 5.64 8.57
N ILE A 12 15.97 4.66 7.75
CA ILE A 12 15.02 3.62 8.13
C ILE A 12 15.68 2.50 8.91
N PHE A 13 16.92 2.17 8.57
CA PHE A 13 17.65 1.03 9.14
C PHE A 13 18.84 1.48 9.97
N ASP A 14 18.81 1.16 11.25
CA ASP A 14 19.92 1.44 12.19
C ASP A 14 21.09 0.46 11.97
N ASP A 15 20.81 -0.79 11.60
CA ASP A 15 21.79 -1.84 11.34
C ASP A 15 21.55 -2.50 9.97
N LEU A 16 22.40 -2.13 9.00
CA LEU A 16 22.32 -2.65 7.62
C LEU A 16 22.81 -4.09 7.49
N ASP A 17 23.63 -4.58 8.42
CA ASP A 17 24.10 -5.96 8.44
C ASP A 17 22.99 -6.90 8.90
N GLU A 18 22.28 -6.52 9.96
CA GLU A 18 21.11 -7.27 10.42
C GLU A 18 20.02 -7.33 9.34
N VAL A 19 19.78 -6.23 8.63
CA VAL A 19 18.83 -6.20 7.51
C VAL A 19 19.27 -7.14 6.39
N ALA A 20 20.54 -7.11 6.01
CA ALA A 20 21.06 -7.98 4.95
C ALA A 20 20.95 -9.47 5.32
N GLU A 21 21.22 -9.85 6.56
CA GLU A 21 21.07 -11.22 7.06
C GLU A 21 19.61 -11.66 7.06
N ARG A 22 18.69 -10.83 7.54
CA ARG A 22 17.25 -11.12 7.51
C ARG A 22 16.74 -11.30 6.10
N VAL A 23 17.11 -10.43 5.18
CA VAL A 23 16.71 -10.51 3.76
C VAL A 23 17.19 -11.82 3.12
N GLN A 24 18.41 -12.27 3.44
CA GLN A 24 18.97 -13.52 2.91
C GLN A 24 18.27 -14.77 3.50
N THR A 25 17.82 -14.72 4.74
CA THR A 25 17.22 -15.86 5.44
C THR A 25 15.69 -15.92 5.34
N ALA A 26 15.04 -14.80 5.03
CA ALA A 26 13.60 -14.70 4.98
C ALA A 26 12.99 -15.52 3.83
N ARG A 27 12.05 -16.41 4.14
CA ARG A 27 11.16 -17.05 3.18
C ARG A 27 9.98 -16.12 2.93
N PHE A 28 10.01 -15.42 1.83
CA PHE A 28 8.99 -14.46 1.51
C PHE A 28 7.75 -15.09 0.88
N ALA A 29 6.59 -14.93 1.49
CA ALA A 29 5.32 -15.25 0.86
C ALA A 29 4.92 -14.12 -0.09
N VAL A 30 4.87 -14.36 -1.40
CA VAL A 30 4.28 -13.40 -2.36
C VAL A 30 2.80 -13.70 -2.46
N PRO A 31 1.91 -12.79 -2.03
CA PRO A 31 0.48 -13.04 -2.06
C PRO A 31 -0.13 -12.99 -3.47
N LEU A 32 0.56 -12.45 -4.46
CA LEU A 32 0.02 -12.27 -5.82
C LEU A 32 0.91 -12.96 -6.86
N ARG A 33 0.35 -13.93 -7.59
CA ARG A 33 0.95 -14.48 -8.80
C ARG A 33 0.40 -13.72 -10.00
N PRO A 34 1.25 -13.09 -10.82
CA PRO A 34 0.82 -12.55 -12.10
C PRO A 34 0.24 -13.66 -12.98
N MET A 35 -0.88 -13.42 -13.65
CA MET A 35 -1.47 -14.40 -14.57
C MET A 35 -0.46 -14.75 -15.67
N GLY A 36 -0.26 -16.05 -15.92
CA GLY A 36 0.63 -16.53 -16.97
C GLY A 36 2.11 -16.69 -16.59
N VAL A 37 2.50 -16.43 -15.33
CA VAL A 37 3.89 -16.61 -14.87
C VAL A 37 3.98 -17.83 -13.96
N THR A 38 4.99 -18.69 -14.16
CA THR A 38 5.23 -19.86 -13.32
C THR A 38 5.80 -19.45 -11.95
N ALA A 39 5.53 -20.23 -10.91
CA ALA A 39 6.06 -20.00 -9.56
C ALA A 39 7.59 -19.90 -9.58
N ASP A 40 8.26 -20.82 -10.29
CA ASP A 40 9.73 -20.85 -10.39
C ASP A 40 10.32 -19.62 -11.08
N ALA A 41 9.61 -19.03 -12.05
CA ALA A 41 10.06 -17.79 -12.70
C ALA A 41 9.93 -16.59 -11.77
N VAL A 42 8.85 -16.52 -10.97
CA VAL A 42 8.66 -15.50 -9.93
C VAL A 42 9.75 -15.62 -8.87
N ASP A 43 10.04 -16.84 -8.40
CA ASP A 43 11.03 -17.07 -7.34
C ASP A 43 12.45 -16.75 -7.81
N ARG A 44 12.81 -17.07 -9.06
CA ARG A 44 14.12 -16.69 -9.63
C ARG A 44 14.28 -15.19 -9.76
N GLU A 45 13.29 -14.50 -10.31
CA GLU A 45 13.36 -13.03 -10.49
C GLU A 45 13.44 -12.33 -9.16
N ARG A 46 12.69 -12.79 -8.17
CA ARG A 46 12.73 -12.31 -6.81
C ARG A 46 14.11 -12.52 -6.17
N GLY A 47 14.65 -13.72 -6.28
CA GLY A 47 16.00 -14.01 -5.78
C GLY A 47 17.04 -13.06 -6.36
N ARG A 48 16.93 -12.74 -7.65
CA ARG A 48 17.79 -11.78 -8.33
C ARG A 48 17.63 -10.37 -7.75
N VAL A 49 16.41 -9.86 -7.66
CA VAL A 49 16.13 -8.51 -7.13
C VAL A 49 16.63 -8.36 -5.69
N LEU A 50 16.48 -9.40 -4.86
CA LEU A 50 16.97 -9.37 -3.49
C LEU A 50 18.50 -9.42 -3.42
N ALA A 51 19.16 -10.21 -4.27
CA ALA A 51 20.63 -10.25 -4.34
C ALA A 51 21.21 -8.88 -4.75
N ASP A 52 20.60 -8.24 -5.77
CA ASP A 52 20.95 -6.88 -6.18
C ASP A 52 20.73 -5.88 -5.02
N GLY A 53 19.66 -6.03 -4.27
CA GLY A 53 19.36 -5.21 -3.08
C GLY A 53 20.41 -5.36 -1.97
N VAL A 54 20.84 -6.60 -1.68
CA VAL A 54 21.91 -6.86 -0.69
C VAL A 54 23.24 -6.26 -1.15
N ALA A 55 23.55 -6.34 -2.45
CA ALA A 55 24.74 -5.67 -3.01
C ALA A 55 24.64 -4.14 -2.83
N GLY A 56 23.47 -3.55 -3.07
CA GLY A 56 23.20 -2.15 -2.80
C GLY A 56 23.36 -1.77 -1.33
N LEU A 57 22.84 -2.58 -0.38
CA LEU A 57 23.05 -2.37 1.06
C LEU A 57 24.52 -2.35 1.44
N ALA A 58 25.32 -3.26 0.87
CA ALA A 58 26.77 -3.30 1.14
C ALA A 58 27.47 -2.01 0.68
N LYS A 59 27.07 -1.43 -0.45
CA LYS A 59 27.58 -0.12 -0.90
C LYS A 59 27.17 1.02 0.03
N VAL A 60 25.88 1.09 0.40
CA VAL A 60 25.35 2.11 1.32
C VAL A 60 26.07 2.05 2.67
N ARG A 61 26.32 0.83 3.21
CA ARG A 61 27.10 0.62 4.43
C ARG A 61 28.53 1.13 4.30
N ALA A 62 29.16 0.93 3.14
CA ALA A 62 30.51 1.43 2.86
C ALA A 62 30.55 2.95 2.61
N GLY A 63 29.45 3.69 2.81
CA GLY A 63 29.35 5.12 2.57
C GLY A 63 29.33 5.51 1.10
N ARG A 64 29.04 4.56 0.20
CA ARG A 64 28.99 4.77 -1.23
C ARG A 64 27.56 5.11 -1.68
N ASP A 65 27.44 6.00 -2.65
CA ASP A 65 26.17 6.42 -3.25
C ASP A 65 26.03 5.97 -4.72
N ASP A 66 27.05 5.25 -5.26
CA ASP A 66 27.12 4.76 -6.63
C ASP A 66 26.32 3.46 -6.83
N VAL A 67 25.06 3.45 -6.38
CA VAL A 67 24.12 2.34 -6.58
C VAL A 67 23.59 2.38 -8.00
N ASP A 68 23.66 1.25 -8.71
CA ASP A 68 23.10 1.11 -10.05
C ASP A 68 21.58 0.91 -10.03
N GLU A 69 20.95 0.79 -11.21
CA GLU A 69 19.49 0.71 -11.33
C GLU A 69 18.95 -0.63 -10.76
N ALA A 70 19.67 -1.74 -10.93
CA ALA A 70 19.26 -3.05 -10.39
C ALA A 70 19.37 -3.05 -8.87
N GLU A 71 20.45 -2.54 -8.32
CA GLU A 71 20.66 -2.36 -6.88
C GLU A 71 19.60 -1.43 -6.27
N ARG A 72 19.22 -0.35 -6.97
CA ARG A 72 18.13 0.54 -6.54
C ARG A 72 16.79 -0.15 -6.48
N LEU A 73 16.47 -0.95 -7.49
CA LEU A 73 15.25 -1.75 -7.48
C LEU A 73 15.24 -2.72 -6.30
N GLY A 74 16.36 -3.38 -6.06
CA GLY A 74 16.56 -4.28 -4.93
C GLY A 74 16.45 -3.55 -3.57
N LEU A 75 17.09 -2.40 -3.41
CA LEU A 75 16.96 -1.58 -2.20
C LEU A 75 15.52 -1.12 -1.94
N ARG A 76 14.77 -0.72 -2.98
CA ARG A 76 13.35 -0.39 -2.84
C ARG A 76 12.54 -1.60 -2.36
N ALA A 77 12.80 -2.79 -2.90
CA ALA A 77 12.13 -4.01 -2.46
C ALA A 77 12.43 -4.30 -0.98
N ILE A 78 13.67 -4.13 -0.53
CA ILE A 78 14.07 -4.30 0.87
C ILE A 78 13.40 -3.25 1.76
N VAL A 79 13.39 -1.98 1.37
CA VAL A 79 12.72 -0.91 2.13
C VAL A 79 11.21 -1.18 2.26
N GLN A 80 10.57 -1.63 1.20
CA GLN A 80 9.15 -1.98 1.26
C GLN A 80 8.87 -3.16 2.18
N GLN A 81 9.76 -4.12 2.22
CA GLN A 81 9.58 -5.37 2.94
C GLN A 81 10.00 -5.28 4.41
N GLU A 82 11.17 -4.72 4.68
CA GLU A 82 11.74 -4.64 6.02
C GLU A 82 11.40 -3.31 6.70
N GLY A 83 11.45 -2.22 5.95
CA GLY A 83 11.19 -0.88 6.46
C GLY A 83 9.71 -0.50 6.49
N ARG A 84 8.87 -1.17 5.70
CA ARG A 84 7.41 -0.93 5.63
C ARG A 84 6.67 -2.24 5.40
N PRO A 85 6.73 -3.20 6.33
CA PRO A 85 6.07 -4.48 6.16
C PRO A 85 4.56 -4.29 6.07
N ALA A 86 3.90 -5.07 5.21
CA ALA A 86 2.46 -5.18 5.23
C ALA A 86 2.05 -5.92 6.51
N ILE A 87 1.34 -5.24 7.40
CA ILE A 87 0.79 -5.84 8.60
C ILE A 87 -0.67 -6.19 8.31
N VAL A 88 -1.01 -7.47 8.47
CA VAL A 88 -2.36 -7.96 8.22
C VAL A 88 -3.28 -7.49 9.33
N VAL A 89 -4.43 -6.94 8.93
CA VAL A 89 -5.51 -6.57 9.84
C VAL A 89 -6.57 -7.68 9.83
N ARG A 90 -6.97 -8.12 11.02
CA ARG A 90 -8.06 -9.08 11.25
C ARG A 90 -8.84 -8.67 12.49
N ASP A 91 -10.15 -8.78 12.43
CA ASP A 91 -11.06 -8.46 13.54
C ASP A 91 -10.83 -7.04 14.12
N GLY A 92 -10.54 -6.07 13.27
CA GLY A 92 -10.29 -4.67 13.64
C GLY A 92 -8.95 -4.44 14.36
N ASP A 93 -8.05 -5.42 14.34
CA ASP A 93 -6.74 -5.34 14.97
C ASP A 93 -5.64 -5.84 14.03
N PHE A 94 -4.40 -5.51 14.34
CA PHE A 94 -3.24 -6.04 13.62
C PHE A 94 -2.55 -7.14 14.45
N GLY A 95 -2.01 -8.14 13.74
CA GLY A 95 -1.22 -9.22 14.36
C GLY A 95 0.06 -8.70 15.02
N ASP A 96 0.87 -9.62 15.53
CA ASP A 96 2.16 -9.27 16.13
C ASP A 96 3.05 -8.61 15.07
N PRO A 97 3.48 -7.36 15.29
CA PRO A 97 4.33 -6.69 14.35
C PRO A 97 5.73 -7.33 14.32
N PRO A 98 6.44 -7.28 13.18
CA PRO A 98 7.83 -7.69 13.11
C PRO A 98 8.67 -6.97 14.19
N ALA A 99 9.76 -7.59 14.64
CA ALA A 99 10.58 -7.07 15.76
C ALA A 99 10.96 -5.59 15.64
N LEU A 100 11.35 -5.14 14.44
CA LEU A 100 11.66 -3.75 14.14
C LEU A 100 10.45 -2.79 14.38
N TRP A 101 9.24 -3.33 14.31
CA TRP A 101 7.98 -2.57 14.45
C TRP A 101 7.26 -2.86 15.77
N SER A 102 7.90 -3.53 16.73
CA SER A 102 7.33 -3.85 18.05
C SER A 102 6.82 -2.62 18.81
N HIS A 103 7.38 -1.43 18.53
CA HIS A 103 6.92 -0.16 19.09
C HIS A 103 5.45 0.18 18.74
N LEU A 104 4.87 -0.45 17.70
CA LEU A 104 3.46 -0.28 17.35
C LEU A 104 2.54 -0.81 18.45
N ASP A 105 2.96 -1.83 19.22
CA ASP A 105 2.16 -2.37 20.32
C ASP A 105 1.85 -1.31 21.37
N GLY A 106 2.78 -0.42 21.67
CA GLY A 106 2.56 0.71 22.57
C GLY A 106 1.54 1.73 22.07
N ARG A 107 1.09 1.62 20.81
CA ARG A 107 0.11 2.50 20.17
C ARG A 107 -1.09 1.73 19.61
N ARG A 108 -1.25 0.47 19.97
CA ARG A 108 -2.26 -0.46 19.42
C ARG A 108 -3.66 0.13 19.42
N GLU A 109 -4.12 0.65 20.56
CA GLU A 109 -5.46 1.24 20.67
C GLU A 109 -5.69 2.37 19.66
N ARG A 110 -4.71 3.26 19.51
CA ARG A 110 -4.82 4.37 18.56
C ARG A 110 -4.77 3.90 17.10
N ILE A 111 -4.03 2.84 16.81
CA ILE A 111 -3.97 2.23 15.48
C ILE A 111 -5.31 1.57 15.17
N ARG A 112 -5.94 0.87 16.11
CA ARG A 112 -7.27 0.28 15.96
C ARG A 112 -8.33 1.33 15.61
N GLU A 113 -8.29 2.51 16.25
CA GLU A 113 -9.17 3.63 15.88
C GLU A 113 -8.99 4.07 14.42
N VAL A 114 -7.77 4.02 13.91
CA VAL A 114 -7.47 4.36 12.50
C VAL A 114 -7.91 3.25 11.57
N ILE A 115 -7.67 1.98 11.93
CA ILE A 115 -8.12 0.81 11.18
C ILE A 115 -9.64 0.87 10.97
N ALA A 116 -10.41 1.15 12.02
CA ALA A 116 -11.87 1.24 11.96
C ALA A 116 -12.39 2.36 11.03
N ARG A 117 -11.52 3.27 10.60
CA ARG A 117 -11.85 4.37 9.67
C ARG A 117 -11.34 4.14 8.24
N ALA A 118 -10.62 3.07 8.00
CA ALA A 118 -10.14 2.69 6.66
C ALA A 118 -11.02 1.60 6.08
N GLY A 119 -11.42 1.73 4.82
CA GLY A 119 -12.28 0.76 4.17
C GLY A 119 -11.90 0.53 2.71
N ARG A 120 -12.40 -0.58 2.16
CA ARG A 120 -12.26 -0.93 0.76
C ARG A 120 -13.33 -0.23 -0.07
N VAL A 121 -12.92 0.44 -1.15
CA VAL A 121 -13.83 1.04 -2.12
C VAL A 121 -14.22 -0.01 -3.16
N GLU A 122 -15.49 -0.35 -3.17
CA GLU A 122 -16.11 -1.29 -4.10
C GLU A 122 -16.92 -0.53 -5.15
N VAL A 123 -17.01 -1.13 -6.34
CA VAL A 123 -17.77 -0.55 -7.47
C VAL A 123 -18.63 -1.63 -8.12
N ASP A 124 -19.84 -1.23 -8.48
CA ASP A 124 -20.72 -2.03 -9.32
C ASP A 124 -20.82 -1.38 -10.72
N GLY A 125 -21.01 -2.21 -11.74
CA GLY A 125 -21.08 -1.74 -13.13
C GLY A 125 -19.72 -1.48 -13.79
N HIS A 126 -18.60 -1.75 -13.11
CA HIS A 126 -17.28 -1.72 -13.75
C HIS A 126 -17.03 -3.05 -14.48
N PRO A 127 -16.52 -3.03 -15.75
CA PRO A 127 -16.36 -4.26 -16.53
C PRO A 127 -15.35 -5.25 -15.95
N ASP A 128 -14.30 -4.76 -15.30
CA ASP A 128 -13.14 -5.57 -14.92
C ASP A 128 -12.93 -5.69 -13.41
N HIS A 129 -13.53 -4.81 -12.60
CA HIS A 129 -13.22 -4.70 -11.16
C HIS A 129 -14.48 -4.60 -10.31
N GLY A 130 -14.54 -5.39 -9.23
CA GLY A 130 -15.53 -5.25 -8.15
C GLY A 130 -15.06 -4.34 -7.02
N TRP A 131 -13.75 -4.01 -6.97
CA TRP A 131 -13.15 -3.06 -6.03
C TRP A 131 -11.98 -2.32 -6.69
N VAL A 132 -11.69 -1.11 -6.23
CA VAL A 132 -10.76 -0.21 -6.95
C VAL A 132 -9.73 0.46 -6.05
N GLY A 133 -9.81 0.28 -4.75
CA GLY A 133 -8.84 0.85 -3.84
C GLY A 133 -9.35 0.96 -2.41
N THR A 134 -8.77 1.87 -1.65
CA THR A 134 -9.13 2.15 -0.25
C THR A 134 -9.47 3.62 -0.06
N ALA A 135 -10.25 3.90 0.98
CA ALA A 135 -10.51 5.26 1.44
C ALA A 135 -10.50 5.30 2.97
N SER A 136 -10.30 6.49 3.52
CA SER A 136 -10.32 6.73 4.97
C SER A 136 -11.37 7.78 5.33
N LEU A 137 -12.12 7.52 6.39
CA LEU A 137 -13.07 8.48 6.96
C LEU A 137 -12.28 9.60 7.68
N VAL A 138 -12.29 10.80 7.13
CA VAL A 138 -11.51 11.94 7.62
C VAL A 138 -12.36 13.01 8.34
N ALA A 139 -13.68 12.99 8.10
CA ALA A 139 -14.66 13.83 8.80
C ALA A 139 -16.03 13.12 8.75
N PRO A 140 -17.05 13.60 9.49
CA PRO A 140 -18.39 13.03 9.40
C PRO A 140 -18.86 12.89 7.95
N ALA A 141 -19.24 11.69 7.55
CA ALA A 141 -19.68 11.33 6.20
C ALA A 141 -18.72 11.75 5.05
N THR A 142 -17.44 11.94 5.35
CA THR A 142 -16.44 12.39 4.37
C THR A 142 -15.28 11.43 4.29
N LEU A 143 -15.08 10.83 3.13
CA LEU A 143 -13.97 9.96 2.81
C LEU A 143 -12.87 10.71 2.07
N MET A 144 -11.62 10.34 2.34
CA MET A 144 -10.46 10.72 1.55
C MET A 144 -9.90 9.48 0.84
N THR A 145 -9.67 9.60 -0.45
CA THR A 145 -9.07 8.55 -1.29
C THR A 145 -8.14 9.15 -2.34
N ASN A 146 -7.50 8.30 -3.13
CA ASN A 146 -6.70 8.75 -4.26
C ASN A 146 -7.60 9.20 -5.42
N ARG A 147 -7.13 10.19 -6.20
CA ARG A 147 -7.80 10.66 -7.41
C ARG A 147 -8.03 9.53 -8.40
N HIS A 148 -7.00 8.67 -8.63
CA HIS A 148 -7.12 7.55 -9.56
C HIS A 148 -8.19 6.56 -9.14
N VAL A 149 -8.41 6.33 -7.84
CA VAL A 149 -9.51 5.50 -7.32
C VAL A 149 -10.85 6.13 -7.67
N ALA A 150 -11.06 7.41 -7.35
CA ALA A 150 -12.29 8.12 -7.69
C ALA A 150 -12.54 8.16 -9.21
N ALA A 151 -11.51 8.28 -10.03
CA ALA A 151 -11.62 8.33 -11.49
C ALA A 151 -12.07 7.02 -12.13
N THR A 152 -12.04 5.89 -11.42
CA THR A 152 -12.59 4.62 -11.95
C THR A 152 -14.10 4.65 -12.09
N PHE A 153 -14.81 5.22 -11.13
CA PHE A 153 -16.28 5.29 -11.10
C PHE A 153 -16.85 6.71 -11.29
N CYS A 154 -16.01 7.74 -11.22
CA CYS A 154 -16.39 9.11 -11.50
C CYS A 154 -15.73 9.64 -12.78
N ARG A 155 -16.31 10.67 -13.36
CA ARG A 155 -15.76 11.42 -14.50
C ARG A 155 -15.89 12.91 -14.27
N ARG A 156 -15.00 13.68 -14.86
CA ARG A 156 -15.09 15.14 -14.87
C ARG A 156 -16.28 15.57 -15.72
N GLY A 157 -17.21 16.26 -15.10
CA GLY A 157 -18.38 16.84 -15.73
C GLY A 157 -18.11 18.28 -16.21
N ARG A 158 -19.19 18.97 -16.57
CA ARG A 158 -19.13 20.41 -16.89
C ARG A 158 -18.88 21.21 -15.62
N ARG A 159 -18.27 22.42 -15.76
CA ARG A 159 -18.01 23.34 -14.64
C ARG A 159 -17.10 22.76 -13.53
N ARG A 160 -16.13 21.91 -13.91
CA ARG A 160 -15.19 21.26 -12.96
C ARG A 160 -15.84 20.35 -11.89
N SER A 161 -17.13 20.03 -12.02
CA SER A 161 -17.78 19.04 -11.16
C SER A 161 -17.32 17.62 -11.50
N TRP A 162 -17.40 16.72 -10.53
CA TRP A 162 -17.21 15.30 -10.74
C TRP A 162 -18.55 14.59 -10.55
N THR A 163 -18.87 13.66 -11.42
CA THR A 163 -20.13 12.91 -11.39
C THR A 163 -19.86 11.44 -11.62
N PHE A 164 -20.69 10.59 -11.09
CA PHE A 164 -20.60 9.16 -11.36
C PHE A 164 -20.69 8.86 -12.85
N ARG A 165 -20.00 7.84 -13.29
CA ARG A 165 -20.15 7.32 -14.66
C ARG A 165 -21.50 6.64 -14.78
N PRO A 166 -22.21 6.75 -15.94
CA PRO A 166 -23.49 6.11 -16.12
C PRO A 166 -23.43 4.60 -15.88
N GLY A 167 -24.37 4.09 -15.09
CA GLY A 167 -24.45 2.67 -14.75
C GLY A 167 -23.46 2.19 -13.70
N MET A 168 -22.68 3.09 -13.08
CA MET A 168 -21.79 2.76 -11.98
C MET A 168 -22.32 3.29 -10.66
N THR A 169 -22.20 2.48 -9.61
CA THR A 169 -22.34 2.88 -8.21
C THR A 169 -21.10 2.47 -7.44
N SER A 170 -20.88 3.08 -6.30
CA SER A 170 -19.77 2.71 -5.44
C SER A 170 -20.16 2.76 -3.97
N ARG A 171 -19.47 1.97 -3.17
CA ARG A 171 -19.63 1.91 -1.72
C ARG A 171 -18.27 1.73 -1.05
N ILE A 172 -18.20 2.06 0.21
CA ILE A 172 -17.07 1.72 1.07
C ILE A 172 -17.49 0.60 2.02
N ASP A 173 -16.60 -0.36 2.24
CA ASP A 173 -16.76 -1.42 3.24
C ASP A 173 -15.63 -1.34 4.27
N PHE A 174 -15.99 -1.02 5.53
CA PHE A 174 -15.04 -0.84 6.62
C PHE A 174 -14.69 -2.14 7.36
N LEU A 175 -15.38 -3.26 7.09
CA LEU A 175 -15.09 -4.57 7.68
C LEU A 175 -14.53 -5.57 6.67
N ARG A 176 -14.18 -5.12 5.47
CA ARG A 176 -13.60 -6.00 4.47
C ARG A 176 -12.13 -6.26 4.75
N GLU A 177 -11.89 -7.12 5.70
CA GLU A 177 -10.58 -7.59 6.12
C GLU A 177 -10.22 -8.94 5.49
N GLN A 178 -9.00 -9.40 5.71
CA GLN A 178 -8.55 -10.70 5.23
C GLN A 178 -9.34 -11.81 5.92
N ASP A 179 -9.86 -12.74 5.12
CA ASP A 179 -10.62 -13.91 5.56
C ASP A 179 -11.95 -13.56 6.28
N SER A 180 -12.38 -12.31 6.33
CA SER A 180 -13.67 -11.89 6.89
C SER A 180 -14.77 -11.91 5.83
N THR A 181 -15.96 -12.37 6.26
CA THR A 181 -17.22 -12.25 5.51
C THR A 181 -18.09 -11.10 6.01
N ASP A 182 -17.69 -10.47 7.11
CA ASP A 182 -18.42 -9.35 7.69
C ASP A 182 -18.34 -8.12 6.77
N ALA A 183 -19.38 -7.32 6.80
CA ALA A 183 -19.49 -6.14 5.97
C ALA A 183 -20.12 -4.98 6.77
N LEU A 184 -19.53 -3.80 6.65
CA LEU A 184 -20.10 -2.53 7.10
C LEU A 184 -20.02 -1.53 5.95
N GLN A 185 -21.06 -1.51 5.15
CA GLN A 185 -21.08 -0.84 3.86
C GLN A 185 -21.88 0.46 3.90
N PHE A 186 -21.32 1.49 3.28
CA PHE A 186 -22.01 2.76 3.04
C PHE A 186 -21.89 3.13 1.57
N GLU A 187 -22.99 3.57 0.98
CA GLU A 187 -23.00 4.07 -0.40
C GLU A 187 -22.19 5.37 -0.49
N ILE A 188 -21.35 5.48 -1.51
CA ILE A 188 -20.68 6.73 -1.85
C ILE A 188 -21.63 7.51 -2.77
N THR A 189 -22.12 8.65 -2.29
CA THR A 189 -23.23 9.38 -2.93
C THR A 189 -22.75 10.57 -3.76
N GLU A 190 -21.55 11.11 -3.47
CA GLU A 190 -21.04 12.31 -4.13
C GLU A 190 -19.50 12.32 -4.18
N ALA A 191 -18.93 12.82 -5.28
CA ALA A 191 -17.57 13.27 -5.34
C ALA A 191 -17.51 14.76 -4.97
N ILE A 192 -17.19 15.05 -3.69
CA ILE A 192 -17.15 16.42 -3.14
C ILE A 192 -16.10 17.25 -3.87
N GLY A 193 -14.93 16.64 -4.12
CA GLY A 193 -13.83 17.30 -4.81
C GLY A 193 -12.74 16.31 -5.20
N VAL A 194 -12.09 16.60 -6.31
CA VAL A 194 -10.93 15.86 -6.82
C VAL A 194 -9.84 16.85 -7.14
N HIS A 195 -8.68 16.69 -6.51
CA HIS A 195 -7.58 17.61 -6.68
C HIS A 195 -7.00 17.53 -8.09
N GLU A 196 -6.64 18.67 -8.69
CA GLU A 196 -6.14 18.71 -10.08
C GLU A 196 -4.69 18.22 -10.18
N ASP A 197 -3.84 18.57 -9.22
CA ASP A 197 -2.39 18.31 -9.26
C ASP A 197 -1.96 17.14 -8.38
N HIS A 198 -2.71 16.85 -7.30
CA HIS A 198 -2.40 15.75 -6.39
C HIS A 198 -3.34 14.58 -6.61
N ASP A 199 -2.83 13.38 -6.32
CA ASP A 199 -3.63 12.14 -6.37
C ASP A 199 -4.53 12.03 -5.14
N LEU A 200 -5.49 12.97 -5.01
CA LEU A 200 -6.39 13.12 -3.87
C LEU A 200 -7.82 13.40 -4.32
N ALA A 201 -8.77 12.76 -3.65
CA ALA A 201 -10.20 13.01 -3.81
C ALA A 201 -10.92 12.96 -2.47
N LEU A 202 -11.99 13.75 -2.33
CA LEU A 202 -12.94 13.70 -1.21
C LEU A 202 -14.30 13.23 -1.73
N LEU A 203 -14.86 12.27 -1.01
CA LEU A 203 -16.13 11.63 -1.36
C LEU A 203 -17.08 11.73 -0.15
N ARG A 204 -18.40 11.67 -0.41
CA ARG A 204 -19.45 11.67 0.61
C ARG A 204 -20.11 10.29 0.68
N ILE A 205 -20.35 9.81 1.89
CA ILE A 205 -21.20 8.66 2.20
C ILE A 205 -22.50 9.09 2.84
#